data_20f3202ebc4e9dd3704938a9dd546d42
#
_entry.id   20f3202ebc4e9dd3704938a9dd546d42
#
_cell.length_a   1.000
_cell.length_b   1.000
_cell.length_c   1.000
_cell.angle_alpha   90.00
_cell.angle_beta   90.00
_cell.angle_gamma   90.00
#
_symmetry.space_group_name_H-M   'P 1'
#
loop_
_entity.id
_entity.type
_entity.pdbx_description
1 polymer ?
#
loop_
_entity_poly.entity_id
_entity_poly.type
_entity_poly.pdbx_seq_one_letter_code
_entity_poly.pdbx_strand_id
1 'polypeptide(L)'
;MFKLMLQFIQIAKAQNVTQAANTLCLSQPTLSHNMQKLEEKLGSKLFYRNSKGITLTSSGEVLYEQAKMMQHLYENTLHKLEKNKLRHQTELKIGCGDAWWHLFVRDCVQDFRDTNPHSNITIDVGDHLQLMNLLLSDEISIFVGHEILGLAQYEDILFHPLFSSHEEVYVRKDHPLLERVCSDEDIARFPSVDLGASKKRYAHLVQQQNNELSTFQKRHYLQEKVIYNTNSLLTALDLLQNSDAILPYPVGMKAYFEGFGIVPLKMKKCFGKATIGAYLHKDGQQNKQSIALLEQFKELIKNNPQIRGKE
;
A
#
# COMPACT_ATOMS: atom_id res chain seq x y z
N MET A 1 -19.56 16.80 -17.36
CA MET A 1 -19.28 16.69 -15.92
C MET A 1 -17.79 16.40 -15.69
N PHE A 2 -17.21 15.30 -16.17
CA PHE A 2 -15.83 14.89 -15.95
C PHE A 2 -14.80 16.00 -16.26
N LYS A 3 -14.89 16.68 -17.40
CA LYS A 3 -14.02 17.80 -17.76
C LYS A 3 -14.02 18.93 -16.70
N LEU A 4 -15.19 19.23 -16.12
CA LEU A 4 -15.30 20.23 -15.04
C LEU A 4 -14.63 19.77 -13.77
N MET A 5 -14.67 18.47 -13.45
CA MET A 5 -13.99 17.89 -12.29
C MET A 5 -12.48 17.92 -12.44
N LEU A 6 -11.93 17.66 -13.64
CA LEU A 6 -10.50 17.82 -13.90
C LEU A 6 -10.03 19.25 -13.71
N GLN A 7 -10.81 20.23 -14.17
CA GLN A 7 -10.53 21.67 -13.97
C GLN A 7 -10.60 22.05 -12.49
N PHE A 8 -11.56 21.51 -11.75
CA PHE A 8 -11.68 21.68 -10.32
C PHE A 8 -10.45 21.15 -9.56
N ILE A 9 -9.95 19.94 -9.91
CA ILE A 9 -8.73 19.36 -9.35
C ILE A 9 -7.53 20.30 -9.56
N GLN A 10 -7.38 20.88 -10.74
CA GLN A 10 -6.26 21.77 -11.04
C GLN A 10 -6.32 23.08 -10.24
N ILE A 11 -7.50 23.65 -10.03
CA ILE A 11 -7.65 24.85 -9.18
C ILE A 11 -7.33 24.49 -7.72
N ALA A 12 -7.81 23.35 -7.23
CA ALA A 12 -7.53 22.90 -5.87
C ALA A 12 -6.03 22.67 -5.62
N LYS A 13 -5.32 22.09 -6.61
CA LYS A 13 -3.85 21.91 -6.54
C LYS A 13 -3.09 23.23 -6.57
N ALA A 14 -3.47 24.14 -7.48
CA ALA A 14 -2.76 25.40 -7.68
C ALA A 14 -3.11 26.47 -6.61
N GLN A 15 -4.24 26.32 -5.90
CA GLN A 15 -4.81 27.30 -4.97
C GLN A 15 -4.93 28.71 -5.58
N ASN A 16 -4.87 28.78 -6.93
CA ASN A 16 -4.89 30.01 -7.72
C ASN A 16 -5.53 29.75 -9.09
N VAL A 17 -6.65 30.47 -9.37
CA VAL A 17 -7.39 30.27 -10.64
C VAL A 17 -6.59 30.67 -11.86
N THR A 18 -5.80 31.75 -11.78
CA THR A 18 -5.00 32.24 -12.92
C THR A 18 -3.92 31.24 -13.26
N GLN A 19 -3.22 30.71 -12.25
CA GLN A 19 -2.20 29.69 -12.46
C GLN A 19 -2.80 28.39 -13.01
N ALA A 20 -3.94 27.94 -12.47
CA ALA A 20 -4.65 26.78 -12.99
C ALA A 20 -5.14 26.96 -14.43
N ALA A 21 -5.63 28.18 -14.77
CA ALA A 21 -6.06 28.52 -16.13
C ALA A 21 -4.89 28.43 -17.11
N ASN A 22 -3.72 28.98 -16.78
CA ASN A 22 -2.51 28.87 -17.58
C ASN A 22 -2.10 27.42 -17.83
N THR A 23 -2.09 26.58 -16.76
CA THR A 23 -1.77 25.14 -16.86
C THR A 23 -2.75 24.39 -17.78
N LEU A 24 -4.03 24.80 -17.77
CA LEU A 24 -5.08 24.20 -18.60
C LEU A 24 -5.21 24.82 -20.00
N CYS A 25 -4.38 25.78 -20.36
CA CYS A 25 -4.48 26.56 -21.60
C CYS A 25 -5.88 27.19 -21.79
N LEU A 26 -6.47 27.69 -20.69
CA LEU A 26 -7.79 28.34 -20.67
C LEU A 26 -7.66 29.80 -20.22
N SER A 27 -8.64 30.65 -20.58
CA SER A 27 -8.74 31.99 -19.97
C SER A 27 -9.28 31.84 -18.52
N GLN A 28 -8.81 32.73 -17.64
CA GLN A 28 -9.30 32.74 -16.22
C GLN A 28 -10.82 32.96 -16.14
N PRO A 29 -11.48 33.83 -16.94
CA PRO A 29 -12.93 33.95 -16.94
C PRO A 29 -13.64 32.65 -17.31
N THR A 30 -13.12 31.93 -18.32
CA THR A 30 -13.67 30.64 -18.76
C THR A 30 -13.59 29.61 -17.64
N LEU A 31 -12.44 29.51 -16.97
CA LEU A 31 -12.25 28.56 -15.87
C LEU A 31 -13.15 28.91 -14.68
N SER A 32 -13.29 30.20 -14.34
CA SER A 32 -14.19 30.66 -13.27
C SER A 32 -15.66 30.36 -13.59
N HIS A 33 -16.10 30.58 -14.82
CA HIS A 33 -17.47 30.25 -15.25
C HIS A 33 -17.73 28.73 -15.16
N ASN A 34 -16.75 27.91 -15.59
CA ASN A 34 -16.85 26.46 -15.53
C ASN A 34 -16.98 25.97 -14.07
N MET A 35 -16.28 26.59 -13.10
CA MET A 35 -16.42 26.26 -11.69
C MET A 35 -17.78 26.67 -11.13
N GLN A 36 -18.27 27.85 -11.49
CA GLN A 36 -19.62 28.26 -11.13
C GLN A 36 -20.67 27.25 -11.65
N LYS A 37 -20.55 26.83 -12.91
CA LYS A 37 -21.44 25.81 -13.49
C LYS A 37 -21.35 24.45 -12.79
N LEU A 38 -20.15 24.08 -12.27
CA LEU A 38 -19.96 22.87 -11.48
C LEU A 38 -20.67 23.00 -10.12
N GLU A 39 -20.45 24.11 -9.41
CA GLU A 39 -21.11 24.42 -8.12
C GLU A 39 -22.63 24.45 -8.24
N GLU A 40 -23.18 25.07 -9.29
CA GLU A 40 -24.61 25.09 -9.60
C GLU A 40 -25.18 23.69 -9.81
N LYS A 41 -24.48 22.84 -10.59
CA LYS A 41 -24.90 21.45 -10.82
C LYS A 41 -24.89 20.58 -9.57
N LEU A 42 -23.97 20.84 -8.64
CA LEU A 42 -23.83 20.09 -7.41
C LEU A 42 -24.62 20.69 -6.24
N GLY A 43 -25.20 21.90 -6.43
CA GLY A 43 -25.94 22.61 -5.40
C GLY A 43 -25.09 23.02 -4.19
N SER A 44 -23.76 23.08 -4.34
CA SER A 44 -22.84 23.32 -3.23
C SER A 44 -21.66 24.17 -3.67
N LYS A 45 -21.23 25.10 -2.79
CA LYS A 45 -19.98 25.81 -2.97
C LYS A 45 -18.79 24.91 -2.69
N LEU A 46 -17.81 24.96 -3.59
CA LEU A 46 -16.62 24.11 -3.54
C LEU A 46 -15.38 24.87 -3.06
N PHE A 47 -15.41 26.20 -3.22
CA PHE A 47 -14.27 27.06 -2.91
C PHE A 47 -14.67 28.25 -2.03
N TYR A 48 -13.81 28.56 -1.06
CA TYR A 48 -13.73 29.89 -0.46
C TYR A 48 -12.77 30.75 -1.25
N ARG A 49 -13.14 32.01 -1.53
CA ARG A 49 -12.29 33.01 -2.21
C ARG A 49 -11.95 34.10 -1.21
N ASN A 50 -10.69 34.37 -1.00
CA ASN A 50 -10.21 35.43 -0.15
C ASN A 50 -9.01 36.15 -0.78
N SER A 51 -8.53 37.23 -0.15
CA SER A 51 -7.38 38.01 -0.64
C SER A 51 -6.07 37.23 -0.68
N LYS A 52 -5.98 36.09 -0.02
CA LYS A 52 -4.79 35.23 0.01
C LYS A 52 -4.85 34.08 -1.00
N GLY A 53 -5.97 33.92 -1.74
CA GLY A 53 -6.13 32.86 -2.73
C GLY A 53 -7.46 32.11 -2.59
N ILE A 54 -7.43 30.85 -3.01
CA ILE A 54 -8.59 29.96 -3.02
C ILE A 54 -8.30 28.73 -2.13
N THR A 55 -9.27 28.40 -1.27
CA THR A 55 -9.26 27.20 -0.42
C THR A 55 -10.53 26.41 -0.64
N LEU A 56 -10.47 25.09 -0.41
CA LEU A 56 -11.64 24.22 -0.51
C LEU A 56 -12.62 24.46 0.65
N THR A 57 -13.91 24.30 0.38
CA THR A 57 -14.95 24.09 1.41
C THR A 57 -14.94 22.64 1.85
N SER A 58 -15.68 22.27 2.90
CA SER A 58 -15.87 20.85 3.29
C SER A 58 -16.48 20.02 2.14
N SER A 59 -17.44 20.57 1.39
CA SER A 59 -17.95 19.92 0.16
C SER A 59 -16.89 19.84 -0.94
N GLY A 60 -16.03 20.85 -1.03
CA GLY A 60 -14.88 20.87 -1.95
C GLY A 60 -13.85 19.81 -1.61
N GLU A 61 -13.53 19.59 -0.34
CA GLU A 61 -12.62 18.53 0.10
C GLU A 61 -13.15 17.14 -0.25
N VAL A 62 -14.42 16.87 0.04
CA VAL A 62 -15.08 15.60 -0.32
C VAL A 62 -15.02 15.39 -1.85
N LEU A 63 -15.39 16.41 -2.63
CA LEU A 63 -15.34 16.31 -4.09
C LEU A 63 -13.90 16.12 -4.59
N TYR A 64 -12.91 16.78 -3.98
CA TYR A 64 -11.52 16.67 -4.41
C TYR A 64 -10.98 15.25 -4.30
N GLU A 65 -11.23 14.58 -3.18
CA GLU A 65 -10.81 13.19 -3.00
C GLU A 65 -11.52 12.25 -4.00
N GLN A 66 -12.83 12.39 -4.19
CA GLN A 66 -13.59 11.57 -5.13
C GLN A 66 -13.20 11.85 -6.60
N ALA A 67 -13.00 13.11 -6.96
CA ALA A 67 -12.61 13.49 -8.31
C ALA A 67 -11.21 12.98 -8.69
N LYS A 68 -10.27 12.95 -7.74
CA LYS A 68 -8.94 12.32 -7.94
C LYS A 68 -9.05 10.83 -8.23
N MET A 69 -9.92 10.12 -7.50
CA MET A 69 -10.16 8.70 -7.75
C MET A 69 -10.77 8.45 -9.14
N MET A 70 -11.73 9.28 -9.54
CA MET A 70 -12.31 9.21 -10.89
C MET A 70 -11.28 9.51 -11.99
N GLN A 71 -10.40 10.48 -11.76
CA GLN A 71 -9.30 10.79 -12.68
C GLN A 71 -8.38 9.59 -12.84
N HIS A 72 -7.97 8.98 -11.75
CA HIS A 72 -7.11 7.80 -11.75
C HIS A 72 -7.76 6.61 -12.47
N LEU A 73 -9.03 6.33 -12.17
CA LEU A 73 -9.79 5.27 -12.86
C LEU A 73 -9.85 5.51 -14.38
N TYR A 74 -10.07 6.75 -14.80
CA TYR A 74 -10.10 7.12 -16.22
C TYR A 74 -8.74 6.92 -16.90
N GLU A 75 -7.66 7.40 -16.27
CA GLU A 75 -6.29 7.22 -16.77
C GLU A 75 -5.93 5.73 -16.91
N ASN A 76 -6.29 4.92 -15.90
CA ASN A 76 -6.12 3.47 -15.94
C ASN A 76 -6.91 2.82 -17.07
N THR A 77 -8.14 3.28 -17.31
CA THR A 77 -8.96 2.78 -18.44
C THR A 77 -8.29 3.07 -19.77
N LEU A 78 -7.74 4.26 -19.96
CA LEU A 78 -6.98 4.60 -21.17
C LEU A 78 -5.73 3.72 -21.32
N HIS A 79 -4.98 3.52 -20.23
CA HIS A 79 -3.85 2.60 -20.22
C HIS A 79 -4.23 1.16 -20.58
N LYS A 80 -5.35 0.66 -20.06
CA LYS A 80 -5.88 -0.67 -20.43
C LYS A 80 -6.21 -0.76 -21.91
N LEU A 81 -6.80 0.27 -22.49
CA LEU A 81 -7.12 0.32 -23.92
C LEU A 81 -5.85 0.37 -24.79
N GLU A 82 -4.83 1.09 -24.37
CA GLU A 82 -3.53 1.12 -25.07
C GLU A 82 -2.76 -0.19 -24.95
N LYS A 83 -2.71 -0.80 -23.77
CA LYS A 83 -2.08 -2.13 -23.55
C LYS A 83 -2.74 -3.23 -24.37
N ASN A 84 -4.04 -3.18 -24.57
CA ASN A 84 -4.72 -4.13 -25.49
C ASN A 84 -4.25 -4.02 -26.94
N LYS A 85 -3.68 -2.88 -27.35
CA LYS A 85 -3.08 -2.70 -28.68
C LYS A 85 -1.63 -3.19 -28.75
N LEU A 86 -0.90 -3.27 -27.61
CA LEU A 86 0.53 -3.58 -27.52
C LEU A 86 0.80 -4.77 -26.58
N ARG A 87 0.07 -5.88 -26.74
CA ARG A 87 0.36 -7.12 -25.99
C ARG A 87 1.73 -7.68 -26.35
N HIS A 88 2.79 -7.13 -25.77
CA HIS A 88 4.08 -7.79 -25.64
C HIS A 88 4.19 -8.46 -24.28
N GLN A 89 4.07 -9.78 -24.30
CA GLN A 89 3.97 -10.72 -23.16
C GLN A 89 5.31 -11.00 -22.45
N THR A 90 6.25 -10.07 -22.41
CA THR A 90 7.62 -10.34 -21.93
C THR A 90 7.99 -9.61 -20.63
N GLU A 91 7.11 -8.84 -20.04
CA GLU A 91 7.39 -8.09 -18.80
C GLU A 91 6.62 -8.69 -17.61
N LEU A 92 7.37 -9.09 -16.56
CA LEU A 92 6.83 -9.53 -15.29
C LEU A 92 6.93 -8.39 -14.28
N LYS A 93 5.79 -7.89 -13.77
CA LYS A 93 5.72 -6.80 -12.81
C LYS A 93 5.18 -7.32 -11.48
N ILE A 94 6.02 -7.26 -10.45
CA ILE A 94 5.77 -7.85 -9.14
C ILE A 94 5.63 -6.74 -8.11
N GLY A 95 4.55 -6.77 -7.30
CA GLY A 95 4.43 -5.98 -6.08
C GLY A 95 4.63 -6.86 -4.85
N CYS A 96 5.39 -6.42 -3.85
CA CYS A 96 5.48 -7.12 -2.57
C CYS A 96 5.85 -6.17 -1.41
N GLY A 97 5.53 -6.56 -0.18
CA GLY A 97 6.07 -5.90 1.01
C GLY A 97 7.53 -6.30 1.27
N ASP A 98 8.29 -5.42 1.95
CA ASP A 98 9.70 -5.67 2.28
C ASP A 98 9.94 -7.04 2.93
N ALA A 99 9.10 -7.44 3.91
CA ALA A 99 9.24 -8.72 4.58
C ALA A 99 9.17 -9.89 3.58
N TRP A 100 8.17 -9.89 2.72
CA TRP A 100 7.94 -10.99 1.77
C TRP A 100 9.03 -11.05 0.72
N TRP A 101 9.56 -9.88 0.31
CA TRP A 101 10.75 -9.80 -0.53
C TRP A 101 11.94 -10.55 0.08
N HIS A 102 12.27 -10.24 1.35
CA HIS A 102 13.40 -10.85 2.04
C HIS A 102 13.19 -12.31 2.39
N LEU A 103 11.96 -12.72 2.71
CA LEU A 103 11.66 -14.06 3.18
C LEU A 103 11.62 -15.10 2.06
N PHE A 104 11.12 -14.75 0.86
CA PHE A 104 10.98 -15.75 -0.21
C PHE A 104 10.84 -15.19 -1.63
N VAL A 105 10.28 -13.99 -1.84
CA VAL A 105 10.00 -13.49 -3.20
C VAL A 105 11.29 -13.29 -3.99
N ARG A 106 12.34 -12.78 -3.35
CA ARG A 106 13.66 -12.58 -3.96
C ARG A 106 14.21 -13.88 -4.57
N ASP A 107 14.15 -14.97 -3.82
CA ASP A 107 14.73 -16.25 -4.25
C ASP A 107 13.95 -16.81 -5.45
N CYS A 108 12.61 -16.74 -5.40
CA CYS A 108 11.77 -17.11 -6.56
C CYS A 108 12.00 -16.22 -7.78
N VAL A 109 12.25 -14.92 -7.60
CA VAL A 109 12.58 -14.02 -8.72
C VAL A 109 13.92 -14.36 -9.34
N GLN A 110 14.91 -14.75 -8.55
CA GLN A 110 16.21 -15.22 -9.05
C GLN A 110 16.04 -16.51 -9.87
N ASP A 111 15.36 -17.51 -9.33
CA ASP A 111 15.08 -18.77 -10.02
C ASP A 111 14.28 -18.55 -11.33
N PHE A 112 13.28 -17.64 -11.26
CA PHE A 112 12.53 -17.24 -12.45
C PHE A 112 13.42 -16.61 -13.51
N ARG A 113 14.35 -15.73 -13.11
CA ARG A 113 15.30 -15.08 -14.02
C ARG A 113 16.23 -16.07 -14.69
N ASP A 114 16.71 -17.07 -13.96
CA ASP A 114 17.60 -18.11 -14.49
C ASP A 114 16.91 -18.95 -15.56
N THR A 115 15.62 -19.21 -15.38
CA THR A 115 14.81 -19.97 -16.37
C THR A 115 14.27 -19.09 -17.50
N ASN A 116 14.22 -17.76 -17.33
CA ASN A 116 13.67 -16.79 -18.28
C ASN A 116 14.64 -15.61 -18.51
N PRO A 117 15.83 -15.82 -19.08
CA PRO A 117 16.90 -14.80 -19.11
C PRO A 117 16.56 -13.55 -19.93
N HIS A 118 15.57 -13.63 -20.82
CA HIS A 118 15.13 -12.52 -21.68
C HIS A 118 13.94 -11.74 -21.11
N SER A 119 13.39 -12.15 -19.96
CA SER A 119 12.26 -11.46 -19.33
C SER A 119 12.72 -10.19 -18.62
N ASN A 120 12.00 -9.09 -18.84
CA ASN A 120 12.13 -7.90 -18.02
C ASN A 120 11.32 -8.11 -16.73
N ILE A 121 11.96 -7.86 -15.58
CA ILE A 121 11.30 -7.97 -14.27
C ILE A 121 11.33 -6.60 -13.61
N THR A 122 10.16 -6.08 -13.29
CA THR A 122 9.98 -4.86 -12.49
C THR A 122 9.44 -5.24 -11.12
N ILE A 123 10.00 -4.65 -10.06
CA ILE A 123 9.64 -4.96 -8.69
C ILE A 123 9.25 -3.66 -7.99
N ASP A 124 8.01 -3.59 -7.50
CA ASP A 124 7.50 -2.52 -6.70
C ASP A 124 7.39 -2.97 -5.24
N VAL A 125 8.09 -2.28 -4.34
CA VAL A 125 8.03 -2.55 -2.90
C VAL A 125 7.21 -1.46 -2.22
N GLY A 126 6.23 -1.87 -1.41
CA GLY A 126 5.33 -0.90 -0.78
C GLY A 126 4.35 -1.52 0.21
N ASP A 127 3.47 -0.66 0.75
CA ASP A 127 2.39 -1.14 1.61
C ASP A 127 1.27 -1.83 0.79
N HIS A 128 0.50 -2.67 1.47
CA HIS A 128 -0.50 -3.54 0.86
C HIS A 128 -1.62 -2.78 0.10
N LEU A 129 -2.05 -1.59 0.56
CA LEU A 129 -3.07 -0.82 -0.13
C LEU A 129 -2.50 -0.09 -1.35
N GLN A 130 -1.26 0.38 -1.27
CA GLN A 130 -0.55 0.94 -2.41
C GLN A 130 -0.38 -0.12 -3.51
N LEU A 131 0.11 -1.32 -3.14
CA LEU A 131 0.32 -2.41 -4.08
C LEU A 131 -0.99 -2.94 -4.67
N MET A 132 -2.07 -2.99 -3.87
CA MET A 132 -3.40 -3.31 -4.38
C MET A 132 -3.87 -2.26 -5.41
N ASN A 133 -3.62 -0.98 -5.16
CA ASN A 133 -3.94 0.06 -6.14
C ASN A 133 -3.15 -0.11 -7.45
N LEU A 134 -1.85 -0.44 -7.38
CA LEU A 134 -1.04 -0.73 -8.56
C LEU A 134 -1.54 -1.98 -9.31
N LEU A 135 -2.00 -3.01 -8.59
CA LEU A 135 -2.60 -4.19 -9.21
C LEU A 135 -3.91 -3.84 -9.93
N LEU A 136 -4.79 -3.07 -9.30
CA LEU A 136 -6.05 -2.61 -9.89
C LEU A 136 -5.85 -1.72 -11.10
N SER A 137 -4.72 -1.02 -11.19
CA SER A 137 -4.35 -0.18 -12.34
C SER A 137 -3.55 -0.92 -13.42
N ASP A 138 -3.31 -2.23 -13.28
CA ASP A 138 -2.44 -3.03 -14.16
C ASP A 138 -0.98 -2.52 -14.23
N GLU A 139 -0.55 -1.74 -13.24
CA GLU A 139 0.83 -1.32 -13.15
C GLU A 139 1.74 -2.45 -12.66
N ILE A 140 1.19 -3.37 -11.85
CA ILE A 140 1.81 -4.66 -11.51
C ILE A 140 0.89 -5.82 -11.93
N SER A 141 1.46 -7.00 -12.17
CA SER A 141 0.72 -8.19 -12.65
C SER A 141 0.46 -9.22 -11.55
N ILE A 142 1.22 -9.18 -10.49
CA ILE A 142 1.08 -10.02 -9.29
C ILE A 142 1.48 -9.22 -8.05
N PHE A 143 0.70 -9.32 -6.99
CA PHE A 143 0.99 -8.70 -5.70
C PHE A 143 1.08 -9.76 -4.60
N VAL A 144 2.19 -9.79 -3.84
CA VAL A 144 2.40 -10.69 -2.71
C VAL A 144 2.29 -9.92 -1.40
N GLY A 145 1.34 -10.33 -0.56
CA GLY A 145 1.07 -9.67 0.72
C GLY A 145 0.10 -10.44 1.60
N HIS A 146 -0.27 -9.85 2.72
CA HIS A 146 -1.32 -10.40 3.57
C HIS A 146 -2.71 -10.16 2.98
N GLU A 147 -3.65 -11.03 3.34
CA GLU A 147 -5.05 -10.91 2.96
C GLU A 147 -5.64 -9.59 3.47
N ILE A 148 -6.24 -8.82 2.57
CA ILE A 148 -6.87 -7.54 2.86
C ILE A 148 -8.34 -7.81 3.18
N LEU A 149 -8.68 -7.83 4.47
CA LEU A 149 -10.05 -8.01 4.91
C LEU A 149 -10.85 -6.73 4.61
N GLY A 150 -12.07 -6.90 4.10
CA GLY A 150 -12.93 -5.78 3.74
C GLY A 150 -12.53 -5.06 2.45
N LEU A 151 -11.67 -5.67 1.65
CA LEU A 151 -11.41 -5.19 0.29
C LEU A 151 -12.77 -5.03 -0.42
N ALA A 152 -13.03 -3.84 -0.98
CA ALA A 152 -14.23 -3.60 -1.76
C ALA A 152 -14.31 -4.69 -2.84
N GLN A 153 -15.54 -5.22 -3.12
CA GLN A 153 -15.73 -6.33 -4.04
C GLN A 153 -15.25 -5.96 -5.44
N TYR A 154 -13.97 -6.19 -5.68
CA TYR A 154 -13.40 -6.19 -7.02
C TYR A 154 -13.54 -7.61 -7.54
N GLU A 155 -14.59 -7.87 -8.30
CA GLU A 155 -14.91 -9.20 -8.87
C GLU A 155 -13.78 -9.75 -9.75
N ASP A 156 -12.88 -8.86 -10.17
CA ASP A 156 -11.77 -9.18 -11.08
C ASP A 156 -10.45 -9.52 -10.37
N ILE A 157 -10.40 -9.46 -9.02
CA ILE A 157 -9.18 -9.80 -8.25
C ILE A 157 -9.35 -11.15 -7.57
N LEU A 158 -8.35 -12.02 -7.74
CA LEU A 158 -8.27 -13.32 -7.08
C LEU A 158 -7.15 -13.30 -6.03
N PHE A 159 -7.46 -13.77 -4.83
CA PHE A 159 -6.48 -14.04 -3.79
C PHE A 159 -6.15 -15.53 -3.73
N HIS A 160 -4.87 -15.85 -3.86
CA HIS A 160 -4.33 -17.21 -3.76
C HIS A 160 -3.59 -17.34 -2.43
N PRO A 161 -4.17 -17.97 -1.39
CA PRO A 161 -3.52 -18.14 -0.10
C PRO A 161 -2.29 -19.04 -0.24
N LEU A 162 -1.19 -18.68 0.42
CA LEU A 162 0.08 -19.41 0.40
C LEU A 162 0.39 -20.00 1.77
N PHE A 163 0.34 -19.21 2.84
CA PHE A 163 0.62 -19.66 4.22
C PHE A 163 0.07 -18.67 5.24
N SER A 164 0.04 -19.10 6.52
CA SER A 164 -0.26 -18.20 7.63
C SER A 164 1.04 -17.68 8.25
N SER A 165 1.05 -16.43 8.65
CA SER A 165 2.15 -15.78 9.35
C SER A 165 1.63 -15.00 10.56
N HIS A 166 2.52 -14.67 11.48
CA HIS A 166 2.26 -13.79 12.62
C HIS A 166 3.35 -12.73 12.73
N GLU A 167 3.17 -11.77 13.63
CA GLU A 167 4.19 -10.75 13.90
C GLU A 167 4.94 -11.06 15.18
N GLU A 168 6.18 -10.58 15.23
CA GLU A 168 7.00 -10.39 16.43
C GLU A 168 7.17 -8.90 16.68
N VAL A 169 7.55 -8.54 17.89
CA VAL A 169 7.90 -7.16 18.23
C VAL A 169 9.41 -7.03 18.24
N TYR A 170 9.93 -6.17 17.38
CA TYR A 170 11.35 -5.93 17.21
C TYR A 170 11.78 -4.64 17.91
N VAL A 171 12.97 -4.68 18.53
CA VAL A 171 13.58 -3.58 19.30
C VAL A 171 15.08 -3.57 19.11
N ARG A 172 15.76 -2.49 19.46
CA ARG A 172 17.24 -2.45 19.53
C ARG A 172 17.80 -3.46 20.54
N LYS A 173 19.02 -3.94 20.31
CA LYS A 173 19.69 -4.98 21.13
C LYS A 173 19.86 -4.64 22.62
N ASP A 174 19.84 -3.35 22.99
CA ASP A 174 19.99 -2.88 24.37
C ASP A 174 18.66 -2.33 24.93
N HIS A 175 17.52 -2.76 24.41
CA HIS A 175 16.21 -2.29 24.83
C HIS A 175 15.81 -2.83 26.22
N PRO A 176 15.26 -1.99 27.12
CA PRO A 176 14.96 -2.38 28.50
C PRO A 176 13.96 -3.55 28.65
N LEU A 177 13.17 -3.87 27.62
CA LEU A 177 12.24 -5.00 27.65
C LEU A 177 12.88 -6.37 27.36
N LEU A 178 14.14 -6.45 26.97
CA LEU A 178 14.80 -7.71 26.58
C LEU A 178 15.06 -8.65 27.77
N GLU A 179 15.13 -8.14 28.99
CA GLU A 179 15.46 -8.92 30.21
C GLU A 179 14.30 -9.76 30.71
N ARG A 180 13.09 -9.63 30.13
CA ARG A 180 11.90 -10.32 30.60
C ARG A 180 10.97 -10.77 29.46
N VAL A 181 10.04 -11.67 29.81
CA VAL A 181 8.93 -12.04 28.91
C VAL A 181 7.84 -10.96 29.01
N CYS A 182 7.52 -10.31 27.90
CA CYS A 182 6.66 -9.12 27.85
C CYS A 182 5.18 -9.49 27.60
N SER A 183 4.30 -8.70 28.21
CA SER A 183 2.87 -8.65 27.91
C SER A 183 2.53 -7.50 26.97
N ASP A 184 1.28 -7.42 26.52
CA ASP A 184 0.78 -6.32 25.71
C ASP A 184 0.84 -4.97 26.45
N GLU A 185 0.60 -4.98 27.78
CA GLU A 185 0.70 -3.78 28.63
C GLU A 185 2.16 -3.28 28.78
N ASP A 186 3.15 -4.20 28.73
CA ASP A 186 4.54 -3.82 28.79
C ASP A 186 4.96 -3.04 27.56
N ILE A 187 4.62 -3.55 26.37
CA ILE A 187 4.97 -2.90 25.09
C ILE A 187 4.16 -1.63 24.83
N ALA A 188 2.91 -1.53 25.33
CA ALA A 188 2.08 -0.34 25.19
C ALA A 188 2.65 0.91 25.89
N ARG A 189 3.66 0.76 26.74
CA ARG A 189 4.33 1.89 27.40
C ARG A 189 5.38 2.56 26.54
N PHE A 190 5.79 1.91 25.45
CA PHE A 190 6.87 2.37 24.58
C PHE A 190 6.31 3.01 23.30
N PRO A 191 7.05 3.96 22.70
CA PRO A 191 6.69 4.50 21.41
C PRO A 191 6.75 3.42 20.34
N SER A 192 5.98 3.58 19.28
CA SER A 192 5.85 2.62 18.18
C SER A 192 6.21 3.25 16.85
N VAL A 193 6.81 2.46 15.97
CA VAL A 193 7.00 2.78 14.55
C VAL A 193 5.88 2.11 13.76
N ASP A 194 5.19 2.83 12.89
CA ASP A 194 4.23 2.29 11.91
C ASP A 194 4.85 2.31 10.51
N LEU A 195 4.93 1.13 9.89
CA LEU A 195 5.30 0.95 8.49
C LEU A 195 4.02 0.83 7.66
N GLY A 196 3.55 1.93 7.09
CA GLY A 196 2.30 1.93 6.32
C GLY A 196 1.67 3.31 6.18
N ALA A 197 2.46 4.29 5.78
CA ALA A 197 2.06 5.70 5.69
C ALA A 197 0.87 5.99 4.76
N SER A 198 0.48 5.05 3.90
CA SER A 198 -0.48 5.32 2.82
C SER A 198 -1.94 5.03 3.15
N LYS A 199 -2.27 4.61 4.38
CA LYS A 199 -3.63 4.17 4.78
C LYS A 199 -4.74 5.18 4.41
N LYS A 200 -4.51 6.47 4.64
CA LYS A 200 -5.50 7.51 4.29
C LYS A 200 -5.67 7.69 2.78
N ARG A 201 -4.59 7.56 2.02
CA ARG A 201 -4.59 7.79 0.57
C ARG A 201 -5.39 6.73 -0.19
N TYR A 202 -5.35 5.49 0.29
CA TYR A 202 -5.99 4.33 -0.35
C TYR A 202 -7.16 3.76 0.46
N ALA A 203 -7.68 4.50 1.44
CA ALA A 203 -8.80 4.07 2.29
C ALA A 203 -10.07 3.71 1.50
N HIS A 204 -10.24 4.26 0.31
CA HIS A 204 -11.35 3.97 -0.59
C HIS A 204 -11.37 2.52 -1.12
N LEU A 205 -10.23 1.82 -1.07
CA LEU A 205 -10.13 0.42 -1.50
C LEU A 205 -10.80 -0.55 -0.52
N VAL A 206 -11.15 -0.08 0.67
CA VAL A 206 -11.70 -0.89 1.75
C VAL A 206 -13.05 -0.35 2.18
N GLN A 207 -14.04 -1.24 2.32
CA GLN A 207 -15.36 -0.84 2.82
C GLN A 207 -15.28 -0.38 4.27
N GLN A 208 -15.76 0.83 4.56
CA GLN A 208 -15.68 1.47 5.88
C GLN A 208 -16.42 0.73 7.02
N GLN A 209 -17.27 -0.25 6.70
CA GLN A 209 -18.05 -0.98 7.71
C GLN A 209 -17.22 -2.00 8.52
N ASN A 210 -16.06 -2.40 8.01
CA ASN A 210 -15.14 -3.26 8.73
C ASN A 210 -13.85 -2.49 8.99
N ASN A 211 -13.69 -1.94 10.19
CA ASN A 211 -12.43 -1.34 10.68
C ASN A 211 -11.25 -2.34 10.74
N GLU A 212 -11.37 -3.49 10.08
CA GLU A 212 -10.44 -4.62 10.11
C GLU A 212 -9.71 -4.75 8.79
N LEU A 213 -8.80 -3.82 8.48
CA LEU A 213 -7.98 -3.83 7.26
C LEU A 213 -7.06 -5.05 7.15
N SER A 214 -6.69 -5.64 8.25
CA SER A 214 -6.05 -6.96 8.39
C SER A 214 -6.07 -7.37 9.86
N THR A 215 -5.85 -8.66 10.13
CA THR A 215 -5.71 -9.17 11.50
C THR A 215 -4.52 -8.54 12.23
N PHE A 216 -3.51 -8.06 11.52
CA PHE A 216 -2.37 -7.33 12.08
C PHE A 216 -2.73 -5.93 12.60
N GLN A 217 -3.85 -5.33 12.19
CA GLN A 217 -4.20 -3.93 12.54
C GLN A 217 -5.06 -3.78 13.80
N LYS A 218 -5.44 -4.86 14.49
CA LYS A 218 -6.35 -4.80 15.66
C LYS A 218 -5.74 -4.21 16.94
N ARG A 219 -4.59 -3.53 16.87
CA ARG A 219 -3.91 -3.03 18.06
C ARG A 219 -4.11 -1.53 18.25
N HIS A 220 -5.31 -1.16 18.67
CA HIS A 220 -5.62 0.24 19.00
C HIS A 220 -4.62 0.86 19.98
N TYR A 221 -4.16 0.12 20.98
CA TYR A 221 -3.22 0.60 21.98
C TYR A 221 -1.82 0.93 21.44
N LEU A 222 -1.37 0.27 20.36
CA LEU A 222 -0.13 0.62 19.68
C LEU A 222 -0.30 1.82 18.74
N GLN A 223 -1.48 1.99 18.15
CA GLN A 223 -1.78 3.13 17.27
C GLN A 223 -1.72 4.46 18.01
N GLU A 224 -2.16 4.49 19.28
CA GLU A 224 -2.06 5.68 20.13
C GLU A 224 -0.61 6.07 20.48
N LYS A 225 0.33 5.14 20.34
CA LYS A 225 1.77 5.31 20.65
C LYS A 225 2.64 5.43 19.40
N VAL A 226 2.06 5.47 18.21
CA VAL A 226 2.81 5.71 16.97
C VAL A 226 3.37 7.13 16.99
N ILE A 227 4.69 7.24 17.12
CA ILE A 227 5.41 8.52 17.05
C ILE A 227 6.18 8.67 15.74
N TYR A 228 6.47 7.55 15.09
CA TYR A 228 7.14 7.52 13.78
C TYR A 228 6.26 6.79 12.77
N ASN A 229 6.05 7.42 11.63
CA ASN A 229 5.31 6.85 10.52
C ASN A 229 6.16 6.95 9.25
N THR A 230 6.51 5.83 8.67
CA THR A 230 7.38 5.76 7.49
C THR A 230 6.92 4.66 6.54
N ASN A 231 7.26 4.77 5.26
CA ASN A 231 7.07 3.72 4.26
C ASN A 231 8.40 3.02 3.89
N SER A 232 9.48 3.31 4.62
CA SER A 232 10.81 2.74 4.39
C SER A 232 11.22 1.85 5.55
N LEU A 233 11.48 0.57 5.28
CA LEU A 233 12.00 -0.36 6.28
C LEU A 233 13.37 0.10 6.81
N LEU A 234 14.26 0.56 5.95
CA LEU A 234 15.58 1.07 6.40
C LEU A 234 15.45 2.24 7.36
N THR A 235 14.56 3.20 7.05
CA THR A 235 14.28 4.32 7.96
C THR A 235 13.71 3.84 9.30
N ALA A 236 12.83 2.83 9.29
CA ALA A 236 12.30 2.25 10.51
C ALA A 236 13.40 1.60 11.36
N LEU A 237 14.33 0.88 10.74
CA LEU A 237 15.48 0.27 11.44
C LEU A 237 16.40 1.31 12.04
N ASP A 238 16.69 2.41 11.34
CA ASP A 238 17.48 3.53 11.87
C ASP A 238 16.82 4.18 13.09
N LEU A 239 15.50 4.38 13.04
CA LEU A 239 14.72 4.90 14.16
C LEU A 239 14.74 3.97 15.37
N LEU A 240 14.63 2.66 15.15
CA LEU A 240 14.74 1.67 16.23
C LEU A 240 16.12 1.65 16.87
N GLN A 241 17.18 1.72 16.09
CA GLN A 241 18.55 1.73 16.61
C GLN A 241 18.81 2.90 17.58
N ASN A 242 18.15 4.03 17.33
CA ASN A 242 18.41 5.29 18.03
C ASN A 242 17.28 5.68 19.01
N SER A 243 16.38 4.76 19.37
CA SER A 243 15.28 5.02 20.29
C SER A 243 14.83 3.76 21.04
N ASP A 244 13.96 3.95 22.04
CA ASP A 244 13.23 2.85 22.70
C ASP A 244 11.91 2.55 21.99
N ALA A 245 11.81 2.83 20.70
CA ALA A 245 10.62 2.49 19.92
C ALA A 245 10.57 0.99 19.64
N ILE A 246 9.35 0.50 19.44
CA ILE A 246 9.05 -0.88 19.08
C ILE A 246 8.52 -0.94 17.65
N LEU A 247 8.78 -2.05 16.97
CA LEU A 247 8.25 -2.32 15.63
C LEU A 247 7.61 -3.71 15.60
N PRO A 248 6.28 -3.83 15.56
CA PRO A 248 5.61 -5.07 15.17
C PRO A 248 5.87 -5.34 13.69
N TYR A 249 6.39 -6.54 13.38
CA TYR A 249 6.76 -6.89 12.02
C TYR A 249 6.66 -8.41 11.79
N PRO A 250 6.46 -8.91 10.56
CA PRO A 250 6.35 -10.33 10.28
C PRO A 250 7.49 -11.17 10.86
N VAL A 251 7.11 -12.33 11.42
CA VAL A 251 8.08 -13.33 11.90
C VAL A 251 9.00 -13.79 10.76
N GLY A 252 10.22 -14.20 11.12
CA GLY A 252 11.23 -14.66 10.15
C GLY A 252 12.23 -13.57 9.75
N MET A 253 11.98 -12.31 10.08
CA MET A 253 12.91 -11.21 9.78
C MET A 253 14.09 -11.12 10.75
N LYS A 254 14.14 -11.98 11.78
CA LYS A 254 15.18 -11.96 12.81
C LYS A 254 16.60 -11.93 12.23
N ALA A 255 16.93 -12.86 11.33
CA ALA A 255 18.27 -12.97 10.77
C ALA A 255 18.66 -11.71 9.97
N TYR A 256 17.71 -11.09 9.27
CA TYR A 256 17.95 -9.86 8.55
C TYR A 256 18.14 -8.67 9.51
N PHE A 257 17.31 -8.57 10.54
CA PHE A 257 17.33 -7.47 11.51
C PHE A 257 18.53 -7.52 12.47
N GLU A 258 19.04 -8.71 12.78
CA GLU A 258 20.24 -8.87 13.61
C GLU A 258 21.46 -8.15 13.01
N GLY A 259 21.58 -8.08 11.68
CA GLY A 259 22.60 -7.30 10.99
C GLY A 259 22.55 -5.79 11.27
N PHE A 260 21.40 -5.29 11.70
CA PHE A 260 21.16 -3.90 12.12
C PHE A 260 21.15 -3.73 13.66
N GLY A 261 21.49 -4.77 14.42
CA GLY A 261 21.41 -4.72 15.89
C GLY A 261 19.97 -4.65 16.42
N ILE A 262 19.00 -5.14 15.67
CA ILE A 262 17.58 -5.21 16.04
C ILE A 262 17.21 -6.66 16.30
N VAL A 263 16.50 -6.91 17.40
CA VAL A 263 16.19 -8.26 17.89
C VAL A 263 14.72 -8.37 18.31
N PRO A 264 14.11 -9.57 18.24
CA PRO A 264 12.73 -9.76 18.68
C PRO A 264 12.63 -9.83 20.20
N LEU A 265 11.55 -9.29 20.76
CA LEU A 265 11.16 -9.46 22.15
C LEU A 265 10.58 -10.85 22.40
N LYS A 266 10.78 -11.37 23.61
CA LYS A 266 10.07 -12.56 24.09
C LYS A 266 8.67 -12.15 24.56
N MET A 267 7.63 -12.54 23.82
CA MET A 267 6.24 -12.21 24.16
C MET A 267 5.53 -13.37 24.83
N LYS A 268 4.62 -13.08 25.79
CA LYS A 268 3.74 -14.09 26.43
C LYS A 268 2.77 -14.72 25.47
N LYS A 269 2.32 -13.98 24.44
CA LYS A 269 1.39 -14.43 23.41
C LYS A 269 1.91 -14.02 22.04
N CYS A 270 1.75 -14.89 21.05
CA CYS A 270 1.99 -14.54 19.67
C CYS A 270 1.01 -13.46 19.22
N PHE A 271 1.49 -12.55 18.40
CA PHE A 271 0.66 -11.56 17.77
C PHE A 271 -0.16 -12.15 16.62
N GLY A 272 -1.28 -11.49 16.30
CA GLY A 272 -2.31 -11.95 15.40
C GLY A 272 -1.81 -12.65 14.13
N LYS A 273 -2.48 -13.72 13.73
CA LYS A 273 -2.20 -14.44 12.50
C LYS A 273 -2.83 -13.72 11.32
N ALA A 274 -2.14 -13.69 10.19
CA ALA A 274 -2.68 -13.26 8.91
C ALA A 274 -2.35 -14.29 7.83
N THR A 275 -3.24 -14.46 6.88
CA THR A 275 -2.99 -15.24 5.68
C THR A 275 -2.14 -14.42 4.72
N ILE A 276 -1.04 -14.99 4.26
CA ILE A 276 -0.18 -14.44 3.23
C ILE A 276 -0.49 -15.13 1.92
N GLY A 277 -0.59 -14.37 0.86
CA GLY A 277 -0.92 -14.91 -0.45
C GLY A 277 -0.52 -13.99 -1.58
N ALA A 278 -0.91 -14.39 -2.77
CA ALA A 278 -0.71 -13.63 -3.99
C ALA A 278 -2.06 -13.18 -4.56
N TYR A 279 -2.11 -11.93 -4.98
CA TYR A 279 -3.25 -11.34 -5.69
C TYR A 279 -2.92 -11.25 -7.18
N LEU A 280 -3.87 -11.65 -8.01
CA LEU A 280 -3.81 -11.54 -9.46
C LEU A 280 -5.16 -11.06 -9.99
N HIS A 281 -5.15 -10.40 -11.15
CA HIS A 281 -6.37 -10.20 -11.92
C HIS A 281 -6.87 -11.53 -12.50
N LYS A 282 -8.19 -11.73 -12.59
CA LYS A 282 -8.79 -12.86 -13.31
C LYS A 282 -8.31 -12.93 -14.76
N ASP A 283 -8.25 -11.79 -15.43
CA ASP A 283 -7.68 -11.67 -16.78
C ASP A 283 -6.15 -11.89 -16.78
N GLY A 284 -5.49 -11.63 -15.68
CA GLY A 284 -4.05 -11.88 -15.46
C GLY A 284 -3.70 -13.37 -15.40
N GLN A 285 -4.68 -14.26 -15.22
CA GLN A 285 -4.49 -15.71 -15.41
C GLN A 285 -4.03 -16.06 -16.84
N GLN A 286 -4.16 -15.14 -17.79
CA GLN A 286 -3.59 -15.27 -19.12
C GLN A 286 -2.11 -14.86 -19.18
N ASN A 287 -1.57 -14.18 -18.14
CA ASN A 287 -0.14 -13.89 -18.06
C ASN A 287 0.60 -15.14 -17.55
N LYS A 288 1.14 -15.91 -18.50
CA LYS A 288 1.87 -17.16 -18.21
C LYS A 288 3.01 -16.97 -17.19
N GLN A 289 3.66 -15.80 -17.19
CA GLN A 289 4.78 -15.50 -16.29
C GLN A 289 4.30 -15.33 -14.83
N SER A 290 3.19 -14.62 -14.61
CA SER A 290 2.63 -14.46 -13.27
C SER A 290 2.13 -15.79 -12.68
N ILE A 291 1.54 -16.65 -13.52
CA ILE A 291 1.13 -17.99 -13.10
C ILE A 291 2.34 -18.87 -12.79
N ALA A 292 3.36 -18.85 -13.64
CA ALA A 292 4.59 -19.61 -13.40
C ALA A 292 5.25 -19.18 -12.08
N LEU A 293 5.33 -17.88 -11.82
CA LEU A 293 5.86 -17.34 -10.56
C LEU A 293 5.00 -17.75 -9.35
N LEU A 294 3.67 -17.73 -9.47
CA LEU A 294 2.77 -18.19 -8.41
C LEU A 294 3.02 -19.67 -8.06
N GLU A 295 3.21 -20.53 -9.05
CA GLU A 295 3.52 -21.94 -8.81
C GLU A 295 4.91 -22.12 -8.15
N GLN A 296 5.91 -21.32 -8.54
CA GLN A 296 7.21 -21.30 -7.85
C GLN A 296 7.08 -20.88 -6.38
N PHE A 297 6.24 -19.87 -6.05
CA PHE A 297 5.97 -19.51 -4.66
C PHE A 297 5.40 -20.70 -3.88
N LYS A 298 4.40 -21.40 -4.43
CA LYS A 298 3.79 -22.56 -3.79
C LYS A 298 4.80 -23.68 -3.53
N GLU A 299 5.65 -23.97 -4.51
CA GLU A 299 6.66 -25.00 -4.42
C GLU A 299 7.75 -24.67 -3.39
N LEU A 300 8.29 -23.44 -3.44
CA LEU A 300 9.31 -22.99 -2.49
C LEU A 300 8.79 -23.02 -1.04
N ILE A 301 7.56 -22.53 -0.80
CA ILE A 301 6.94 -22.52 0.53
C ILE A 301 6.66 -23.95 1.03
N LYS A 302 6.28 -24.87 0.14
CA LYS A 302 6.08 -26.27 0.48
C LYS A 302 7.38 -26.92 0.95
N ASN A 303 8.50 -26.59 0.30
CA ASN A 303 9.82 -27.17 0.56
C ASN A 303 10.56 -26.49 1.72
N ASN A 304 10.13 -25.28 2.15
CA ASN A 304 10.76 -24.48 3.21
C ASN A 304 9.75 -24.17 4.35
N PRO A 305 9.48 -25.11 5.28
CA PRO A 305 8.54 -24.86 6.38
C PRO A 305 8.92 -23.66 7.28
N GLN A 306 10.20 -23.26 7.27
CA GLN A 306 10.70 -22.14 8.09
C GLN A 306 10.11 -20.78 7.65
N ILE A 307 9.67 -20.64 6.40
CA ILE A 307 9.00 -19.43 5.89
C ILE A 307 7.65 -19.19 6.60
N ARG A 308 7.00 -20.27 7.02
CA ARG A 308 5.68 -20.23 7.71
C ARG A 308 5.76 -19.73 9.15
N GLY A 309 6.97 -19.55 9.72
CA GLY A 309 7.13 -19.38 11.15
C GLY A 309 6.90 -20.72 11.88
N LYS A 310 7.57 -20.94 13.00
CA LYS A 310 7.22 -22.08 13.87
C LYS A 310 5.82 -21.84 14.42
N GLU A 311 4.93 -22.77 14.17
CA GLU A 311 3.59 -22.83 14.80
C GLU A 311 3.67 -22.79 16.31
#